data_d4567ca9e6303c66a14b624352942784
#
_entry.id   d4567ca9e6303c66a14b624352942784
#
_cell.length_a   1.000
_cell.length_b   1.000
_cell.length_c   1.000
_cell.angle_alpha   90.00
_cell.angle_beta   90.00
_cell.angle_gamma   90.00
#
_symmetry.space_group_name_H-M   'P 1'
#
loop_
_entity.id
_entity.type
_entity.pdbx_description
1 polymer ?
#
loop_
_entity_poly.entity_id
_entity_poly.type
_entity_poly.pdbx_seq_one_letter_code
_entity_poly.pdbx_strand_id
1 'polypeptide(L)'
;MNVGMAAAQDRPLRTVAERLVPAHTALLVIDMQNDFCAEGGYIEAVVGKNAAACRAVAAPIMDLVRAARAAAVPVFWVRADYRLEKLPAGMAARFAAQGNGRICCEPGTWGADFHGVAPAPDEAVIDKHCYSAFIGTDLADRLRARGVRTLVFAGVQTNVCVETSLRDAYSLGFHVVAAADCAASHTAELHEATLKNVRFLFGDVLSGREIAALWPARA
;
A
#
# COMPACT_ATOMS: atom_id res chain seq x y z
N MET A 1 -7.19 -9.53 -37.09
CA MET A 1 -8.46 -9.94 -36.44
C MET A 1 -8.20 -10.13 -34.94
N ASN A 2 -8.43 -9.12 -34.12
CA ASN A 2 -8.24 -9.18 -32.65
C ASN A 2 -9.32 -8.34 -31.95
N VAL A 3 -10.59 -8.58 -32.34
CA VAL A 3 -11.76 -7.86 -31.75
C VAL A 3 -12.26 -8.50 -30.45
N GLY A 4 -11.82 -9.73 -30.14
CA GLY A 4 -12.33 -10.47 -28.97
C GLY A 4 -11.65 -10.17 -27.63
N MET A 5 -10.42 -9.65 -27.60
CA MET A 5 -9.70 -9.39 -26.34
C MET A 5 -10.00 -8.03 -25.73
N ALA A 6 -10.35 -7.01 -26.52
CA ALA A 6 -10.71 -5.68 -26.01
C ALA A 6 -12.06 -5.70 -25.27
N ALA A 7 -13.04 -6.47 -25.75
CA ALA A 7 -14.39 -6.51 -25.14
C ALA A 7 -14.46 -7.15 -23.74
N ALA A 8 -13.49 -7.99 -23.36
CA ALA A 8 -13.45 -8.59 -22.02
C ALA A 8 -12.90 -7.63 -20.95
N GLN A 9 -12.11 -6.63 -21.32
CA GLN A 9 -11.53 -5.64 -20.42
C GLN A 9 -12.54 -4.53 -20.04
N ASP A 10 -13.59 -4.31 -20.81
CA ASP A 10 -14.58 -3.24 -20.60
C ASP A 10 -15.78 -3.66 -19.73
N ARG A 11 -15.89 -4.95 -19.38
CA ARG A 11 -17.02 -5.39 -18.54
C ARG A 11 -16.86 -4.86 -17.12
N PRO A 12 -17.88 -4.18 -16.55
CA PRO A 12 -17.87 -3.76 -15.15
C PRO A 12 -17.76 -4.94 -14.19
N LEU A 13 -16.83 -4.85 -13.22
CA LEU A 13 -16.66 -5.84 -12.16
C LEU A 13 -17.65 -5.49 -11.03
N ARG A 14 -18.75 -6.25 -10.93
CA ARG A 14 -19.90 -5.91 -10.06
C ARG A 14 -19.79 -6.49 -8.67
N THR A 15 -19.17 -7.65 -8.52
CA THR A 15 -19.04 -8.35 -7.25
C THR A 15 -17.61 -8.29 -6.72
N VAL A 16 -17.43 -8.48 -5.42
CA VAL A 16 -16.11 -8.61 -4.78
C VAL A 16 -15.30 -9.74 -5.42
N ALA A 17 -15.94 -10.89 -5.66
CA ALA A 17 -15.28 -12.03 -6.30
C ALA A 17 -14.80 -11.71 -7.72
N GLU A 18 -15.59 -10.98 -8.51
CA GLU A 18 -15.14 -10.51 -9.83
C GLU A 18 -13.97 -9.55 -9.72
N ARG A 19 -13.98 -8.61 -8.77
CA ARG A 19 -12.90 -7.65 -8.56
C ARG A 19 -11.59 -8.32 -8.15
N LEU A 20 -11.64 -9.33 -7.28
CA LEU A 20 -10.46 -9.99 -6.72
C LEU A 20 -9.96 -11.20 -7.53
N VAL A 21 -10.37 -11.34 -8.79
CA VAL A 21 -9.79 -12.38 -9.67
C VAL A 21 -8.28 -12.14 -9.82
N PRO A 22 -7.41 -13.13 -9.52
CA PRO A 22 -5.95 -12.97 -9.53
C PRO A 22 -5.38 -12.38 -10.82
N ALA A 23 -5.95 -12.75 -11.97
CA ALA A 23 -5.43 -12.35 -13.28
C ALA A 23 -5.40 -10.83 -13.55
N HIS A 24 -6.17 -10.04 -12.80
CA HIS A 24 -6.21 -8.59 -12.93
C HIS A 24 -6.15 -7.85 -11.58
N THR A 25 -5.68 -8.53 -10.54
CA THR A 25 -5.47 -7.95 -9.21
C THR A 25 -3.99 -7.77 -8.92
N ALA A 26 -3.62 -6.74 -8.15
CA ALA A 26 -2.30 -6.58 -7.56
C ALA A 26 -2.41 -6.23 -6.08
N LEU A 27 -1.43 -6.68 -5.28
CA LEU A 27 -1.28 -6.31 -3.87
C LEU A 27 -0.23 -5.20 -3.76
N LEU A 28 -0.58 -4.08 -3.11
CA LEU A 28 0.32 -3.01 -2.74
C LEU A 28 0.60 -3.06 -1.25
N VAL A 29 1.88 -3.21 -0.89
CA VAL A 29 2.36 -3.13 0.50
C VAL A 29 3.08 -1.80 0.68
N ILE A 30 2.52 -0.90 1.49
CA ILE A 30 2.92 0.49 1.57
C ILE A 30 3.66 0.77 2.87
N ASP A 31 4.87 1.35 2.77
CA ASP A 31 5.66 1.98 3.82
C ASP A 31 5.93 1.10 5.06
N MET A 32 6.07 -0.19 4.88
CA MET A 32 6.49 -1.08 5.96
C MET A 32 8.00 -0.93 6.21
N GLN A 33 8.42 0.26 6.70
CA GLN A 33 9.81 0.63 6.96
C GLN A 33 10.06 0.87 8.45
N ASN A 34 11.33 0.74 8.90
CA ASN A 34 11.69 0.87 10.30
C ASN A 34 11.29 2.23 10.89
N ASP A 35 11.46 3.33 10.15
CA ASP A 35 11.08 4.67 10.64
C ASP A 35 9.58 4.81 10.93
N PHE A 36 8.73 4.00 10.29
CA PHE A 36 7.29 4.01 10.54
C PHE A 36 6.82 2.95 11.53
N CYS A 37 7.57 1.84 11.67
CA CYS A 37 7.09 0.66 12.38
C CYS A 37 7.95 0.28 13.59
N ALA A 38 9.28 0.44 13.52
CA ALA A 38 10.17 -0.07 14.55
C ALA A 38 10.21 0.79 15.82
N GLU A 39 10.58 0.16 16.93
CA GLU A 39 10.96 0.89 18.15
C GLU A 39 12.16 1.78 17.84
N GLY A 40 12.10 3.04 18.31
CA GLY A 40 13.12 4.04 18.01
C GLY A 40 13.15 4.56 16.58
N GLY A 41 12.25 4.12 15.71
CA GLY A 41 12.03 4.70 14.39
C GLY A 41 11.58 6.16 14.46
N TYR A 42 11.55 6.84 13.32
CA TYR A 42 11.22 8.27 13.24
C TYR A 42 9.89 8.63 13.93
N ILE A 43 8.87 7.79 13.76
CA ILE A 43 7.54 8.03 14.34
C ILE A 43 7.59 8.03 15.88
N GLU A 44 8.32 7.12 16.48
CA GLU A 44 8.43 7.10 17.96
C GLU A 44 9.43 8.15 18.45
N ALA A 45 10.59 8.22 17.84
CA ALA A 45 11.70 9.05 18.34
C ALA A 45 11.55 10.54 18.02
N VAL A 46 10.89 10.92 16.93
CA VAL A 46 10.76 12.32 16.48
C VAL A 46 9.33 12.80 16.62
N VAL A 47 8.35 12.02 16.15
CA VAL A 47 6.94 12.43 16.18
C VAL A 47 6.28 12.15 17.54
N GLY A 48 6.86 11.28 18.35
CA GLY A 48 6.35 10.93 19.68
C GLY A 48 5.05 10.12 19.64
N LYS A 49 4.83 9.31 18.61
CA LYS A 49 3.63 8.47 18.46
C LYS A 49 3.97 7.00 18.61
N ASN A 50 3.05 6.23 19.20
CA ASN A 50 3.23 4.79 19.35
C ASN A 50 3.08 4.07 18.01
N ALA A 51 4.08 3.26 17.63
CA ALA A 51 4.08 2.47 16.40
C ALA A 51 3.73 0.99 16.60
N ALA A 52 3.30 0.56 17.79
CA ALA A 52 3.04 -0.85 18.11
C ALA A 52 2.00 -1.49 17.16
N ALA A 53 0.91 -0.78 16.85
CA ALA A 53 -0.09 -1.26 15.90
C ALA A 53 0.51 -1.43 14.49
N CYS A 54 1.39 -0.52 14.07
CA CYS A 54 2.07 -0.59 12.78
C CYS A 54 3.07 -1.75 12.71
N ARG A 55 3.74 -2.09 13.82
CA ARG A 55 4.58 -3.30 13.91
C ARG A 55 3.75 -4.58 13.79
N ALA A 56 2.61 -4.60 14.45
CA ALA A 56 1.78 -5.80 14.57
C ALA A 56 1.22 -6.29 13.21
N VAL A 57 1.07 -5.42 12.23
CA VAL A 57 0.52 -5.81 10.91
C VAL A 57 1.53 -6.50 10.00
N ALA A 58 2.81 -6.57 10.35
CA ALA A 58 3.82 -7.21 9.52
C ALA A 58 3.52 -8.70 9.26
N ALA A 59 3.11 -9.45 10.29
CA ALA A 59 2.77 -10.86 10.14
C ALA A 59 1.51 -11.09 9.27
N PRO A 60 0.36 -10.43 9.53
CA PRO A 60 -0.80 -10.50 8.63
C PRO A 60 -0.48 -10.09 7.18
N ILE A 61 0.34 -9.08 6.97
CA ILE A 61 0.79 -8.67 5.62
C ILE A 61 1.53 -9.81 4.95
N MET A 62 2.48 -10.46 5.63
CA MET A 62 3.26 -11.56 5.04
C MET A 62 2.41 -12.80 4.79
N ASP A 63 1.34 -13.04 5.58
CA ASP A 63 0.35 -14.08 5.27
C ASP A 63 -0.39 -13.78 3.97
N LEU A 64 -0.85 -12.54 3.79
CA LEU A 64 -1.51 -12.09 2.57
C LEU A 64 -0.56 -12.11 1.35
N VAL A 65 0.70 -11.72 1.54
CA VAL A 65 1.76 -11.80 0.50
C VAL A 65 1.99 -13.25 0.07
N ARG A 66 2.03 -14.21 1.02
CA ARG A 66 2.16 -15.63 0.67
C ARG A 66 0.97 -16.12 -0.16
N ALA A 67 -0.24 -15.72 0.19
CA ALA A 67 -1.44 -16.04 -0.59
C ALA A 67 -1.40 -15.42 -1.99
N ALA A 68 -0.98 -14.16 -2.11
CA ALA A 68 -0.82 -13.47 -3.38
C ALA A 68 0.19 -14.19 -4.29
N ARG A 69 1.36 -14.55 -3.75
CA ARG A 69 2.40 -15.30 -4.48
C ARG A 69 1.88 -16.67 -4.95
N ALA A 70 1.20 -17.41 -4.08
CA ALA A 70 0.63 -18.72 -4.43
C ALA A 70 -0.42 -18.64 -5.55
N ALA A 71 -1.17 -17.54 -5.62
CA ALA A 71 -2.18 -17.28 -6.66
C ALA A 71 -1.61 -16.54 -7.89
N ALA A 72 -0.32 -16.24 -7.92
CA ALA A 72 0.36 -15.41 -8.91
C ALA A 72 -0.25 -14.00 -9.05
N VAL A 73 -0.75 -13.45 -7.95
CA VAL A 73 -1.09 -12.02 -7.84
C VAL A 73 0.20 -11.24 -7.64
N PRO A 74 0.53 -10.27 -8.53
CA PRO A 74 1.75 -9.49 -8.39
C PRO A 74 1.73 -8.64 -7.12
N VAL A 75 2.87 -8.62 -6.42
CA VAL A 75 3.09 -7.79 -5.25
C VAL A 75 3.96 -6.60 -5.63
N PHE A 76 3.52 -5.41 -5.27
CA PHE A 76 4.26 -4.17 -5.39
C PHE A 76 4.56 -3.64 -4.00
N TRP A 77 5.83 -3.41 -3.73
CA TRP A 77 6.32 -2.83 -2.50
C TRP A 77 6.52 -1.34 -2.71
N VAL A 78 5.94 -0.54 -1.84
CA VAL A 78 6.09 0.91 -1.88
C VAL A 78 6.86 1.35 -0.65
N ARG A 79 7.90 2.15 -0.83
CA ARG A 79 8.66 2.72 0.28
C ARG A 79 8.84 4.23 0.11
N ALA A 80 8.83 4.92 1.23
CA ALA A 80 9.09 6.34 1.29
C ALA A 80 10.61 6.63 1.17
N ASP A 81 10.95 7.67 0.42
CA ASP A 81 12.23 8.39 0.47
C ASP A 81 11.87 9.86 0.71
N TYR A 82 11.96 10.30 1.96
CA TYR A 82 11.50 11.64 2.36
C TYR A 82 12.65 12.64 2.54
N ARG A 83 13.70 12.53 1.73
CA ARG A 83 14.70 13.58 1.60
C ARG A 83 14.04 14.88 1.19
N LEU A 84 14.35 15.98 1.91
CA LEU A 84 13.60 17.24 1.83
C LEU A 84 13.55 17.81 0.42
N GLU A 85 14.62 17.67 -0.36
CA GLU A 85 14.71 18.15 -1.73
C GLU A 85 13.82 17.42 -2.73
N LYS A 86 13.28 16.26 -2.34
CA LYS A 86 12.37 15.45 -3.16
C LYS A 86 10.91 15.66 -2.81
N LEU A 87 10.64 16.18 -1.63
CA LEU A 87 9.27 16.33 -1.14
C LEU A 87 8.57 17.54 -1.81
N PRO A 88 7.23 17.46 -1.97
CA PRO A 88 6.44 18.65 -2.23
C PRO A 88 6.68 19.74 -1.18
N ALA A 89 6.72 21.00 -1.59
CA ALA A 89 7.16 22.10 -0.74
C ALA A 89 6.48 22.16 0.64
N GLY A 90 5.16 21.93 0.71
CA GLY A 90 4.42 21.91 1.98
C GLY A 90 4.82 20.75 2.91
N MET A 91 5.13 19.57 2.34
CA MET A 91 5.67 18.45 3.11
C MET A 91 7.09 18.75 3.57
N ALA A 92 7.96 19.24 2.69
CA ALA A 92 9.34 19.57 3.02
C ALA A 92 9.41 20.57 4.18
N ALA A 93 8.63 21.64 4.14
CA ALA A 93 8.55 22.61 5.23
C ALA A 93 8.11 21.99 6.56
N ARG A 94 7.10 21.11 6.52
CA ARG A 94 6.61 20.40 7.72
C ARG A 94 7.66 19.44 8.30
N PHE A 95 8.29 18.63 7.44
CA PHE A 95 9.31 17.67 7.88
C PHE A 95 10.58 18.39 8.40
N ALA A 96 11.00 19.48 7.75
CA ALA A 96 12.11 20.30 8.24
C ALA A 96 11.83 20.89 9.64
N ALA A 97 10.61 21.37 9.87
CA ALA A 97 10.23 21.91 11.17
C ALA A 97 10.13 20.87 12.29
N GLN A 98 9.77 19.62 11.97
CA GLN A 98 9.56 18.54 12.96
C GLN A 98 10.78 17.66 13.16
N GLY A 99 11.66 17.56 12.16
CA GLY A 99 12.65 16.49 12.06
C GLY A 99 13.85 16.59 13.02
N ASN A 100 14.07 17.72 13.66
CA ASN A 100 15.26 17.95 14.51
C ASN A 100 16.58 17.49 13.81
N GLY A 101 16.70 17.71 12.49
CA GLY A 101 17.82 17.28 11.69
C GLY A 101 17.78 15.82 11.23
N ARG A 102 16.79 15.00 11.64
CA ARG A 102 16.56 13.66 11.09
C ARG A 102 15.69 13.70 9.85
N ILE A 103 16.05 12.92 8.86
CA ILE A 103 15.27 12.69 7.64
C ILE A 103 14.54 11.35 7.78
N CYS A 104 13.22 11.38 7.60
CA CYS A 104 12.41 10.17 7.66
C CYS A 104 12.66 9.29 6.43
N CYS A 105 12.94 8.02 6.63
CA CYS A 105 13.19 7.03 5.57
C CYS A 105 14.30 7.48 4.60
N GLU A 106 15.39 8.04 5.13
CA GLU A 106 16.55 8.42 4.34
C GLU A 106 17.22 7.17 3.75
N PRO A 107 17.39 7.08 2.43
CA PRO A 107 18.01 5.93 1.78
C PRO A 107 19.41 5.61 2.33
N GLY A 108 19.68 4.31 2.54
CA GLY A 108 20.94 3.84 3.10
C GLY A 108 21.01 3.90 4.63
N THR A 109 19.95 4.33 5.30
CA THR A 109 19.83 4.25 6.76
C THR A 109 18.95 3.08 7.18
N TRP A 110 19.14 2.60 8.41
CA TRP A 110 18.27 1.60 9.02
C TRP A 110 16.77 2.01 9.00
N GLY A 111 16.49 3.31 9.12
CA GLY A 111 15.11 3.83 9.10
C GLY A 111 14.38 3.56 7.77
N ALA A 112 15.12 3.52 6.67
CA ALA A 112 14.58 3.25 5.33
C ALA A 112 14.39 1.76 5.03
N ASP A 113 15.01 0.85 5.80
CA ASP A 113 14.91 -0.59 5.57
C ASP A 113 13.49 -1.10 5.87
N PHE A 114 13.09 -2.18 5.19
CA PHE A 114 11.81 -2.84 5.45
C PHE A 114 11.74 -3.43 6.86
N HIS A 115 10.58 -3.30 7.49
CA HIS A 115 10.30 -3.78 8.84
C HIS A 115 9.39 -5.01 8.84
N GLY A 116 9.93 -6.15 9.23
CA GLY A 116 9.15 -7.39 9.40
C GLY A 116 8.53 -7.96 8.13
N VAL A 117 8.89 -7.40 6.97
CA VAL A 117 8.44 -7.84 5.64
C VAL A 117 9.64 -7.93 4.69
N ALA A 118 9.53 -8.73 3.63
CA ALA A 118 10.62 -8.90 2.67
C ALA A 118 10.08 -9.04 1.24
N PRO A 119 10.44 -8.12 0.33
CA PRO A 119 10.26 -8.30 -1.11
C PRO A 119 11.01 -9.54 -1.61
N ALA A 120 10.43 -10.26 -2.57
CA ALA A 120 11.19 -11.24 -3.35
C ALA A 120 12.07 -10.51 -4.40
N PRO A 121 13.16 -11.14 -4.87
CA PRO A 121 14.11 -10.49 -5.78
C PRO A 121 13.52 -9.99 -7.11
N ASP A 122 12.41 -10.58 -7.54
CA ASP A 122 11.70 -10.26 -8.79
C ASP A 122 10.49 -9.32 -8.57
N GLU A 123 10.18 -8.98 -7.32
CA GLU A 123 9.07 -8.09 -6.99
C GLU A 123 9.48 -6.62 -7.12
N ALA A 124 8.57 -5.81 -7.65
CA ALA A 124 8.83 -4.40 -7.86
C ALA A 124 8.82 -3.61 -6.55
N VAL A 125 9.85 -2.82 -6.33
CA VAL A 125 9.91 -1.81 -5.28
C VAL A 125 9.78 -0.42 -5.92
N ILE A 126 8.84 0.38 -5.40
CA ILE A 126 8.54 1.73 -5.88
C ILE A 126 8.94 2.74 -4.81
N ASP A 127 9.87 3.61 -5.11
CA ASP A 127 10.23 4.73 -4.24
C ASP A 127 9.27 5.91 -4.48
N LYS A 128 8.66 6.43 -3.41
CA LYS A 128 7.78 7.61 -3.46
C LYS A 128 8.31 8.74 -2.60
N HIS A 129 7.95 9.96 -2.98
CA HIS A 129 8.41 11.18 -2.34
C HIS A 129 7.26 12.06 -1.80
N CYS A 130 6.07 11.49 -1.67
CA CYS A 130 4.91 12.09 -1.01
C CYS A 130 4.04 10.99 -0.42
N TYR A 131 2.86 11.31 0.12
CA TYR A 131 2.01 10.29 0.74
C TYR A 131 1.43 9.31 -0.28
N SER A 132 1.12 9.75 -1.49
CA SER A 132 0.61 8.88 -2.54
C SER A 132 1.71 8.05 -3.20
N ALA A 133 1.44 6.79 -3.44
CA ALA A 133 2.28 5.89 -4.22
C ALA A 133 2.23 6.18 -5.74
N PHE A 134 1.27 7.00 -6.18
CA PHE A 134 1.03 7.27 -7.60
C PHE A 134 1.60 8.60 -8.07
N ILE A 135 1.80 9.57 -7.17
CA ILE A 135 2.27 10.90 -7.54
C ILE A 135 3.80 10.88 -7.71
N GLY A 136 4.26 11.24 -8.90
CA GLY A 136 5.69 11.29 -9.23
C GLY A 136 6.35 9.92 -9.37
N THR A 137 5.58 8.86 -9.58
CA THR A 137 6.06 7.49 -9.83
C THR A 137 5.48 6.92 -11.13
N ASP A 138 6.02 5.82 -11.60
CA ASP A 138 5.54 5.07 -12.76
C ASP A 138 4.59 3.90 -12.38
N LEU A 139 4.11 3.86 -11.12
CA LEU A 139 3.31 2.74 -10.60
C LEU A 139 2.05 2.50 -11.43
N ALA A 140 1.30 3.55 -11.78
CA ALA A 140 0.07 3.42 -12.55
C ALA A 140 0.31 2.75 -13.92
N ASP A 141 1.38 3.13 -14.61
CA ASP A 141 1.73 2.59 -15.92
C ASP A 141 2.19 1.14 -15.83
N ARG A 142 2.99 0.80 -14.80
CA ARG A 142 3.39 -0.59 -14.52
C ARG A 142 2.20 -1.50 -14.24
N LEU A 143 1.22 -1.01 -13.50
CA LEU A 143 -0.01 -1.75 -13.19
C LEU A 143 -0.86 -1.95 -14.45
N ARG A 144 -1.08 -0.88 -15.23
CA ARG A 144 -1.84 -0.95 -16.49
C ARG A 144 -1.19 -1.88 -17.51
N ALA A 145 0.14 -1.82 -17.64
CA ALA A 145 0.90 -2.71 -18.54
C ALA A 145 0.73 -4.20 -18.20
N ARG A 146 0.37 -4.52 -16.93
CA ARG A 146 0.05 -5.89 -16.49
C ARG A 146 -1.44 -6.23 -16.54
N GLY A 147 -2.29 -5.35 -17.07
CA GLY A 147 -3.72 -5.55 -17.13
C GLY A 147 -4.41 -5.50 -15.76
N VAL A 148 -3.77 -4.90 -14.74
CA VAL A 148 -4.35 -4.77 -13.40
C VAL A 148 -5.54 -3.83 -13.45
N ARG A 149 -6.63 -4.24 -12.82
CA ARG A 149 -7.89 -3.49 -12.68
C ARG A 149 -8.27 -3.28 -11.22
N THR A 150 -7.78 -4.12 -10.32
CA THR A 150 -8.08 -4.07 -8.88
C THR A 150 -6.80 -4.02 -8.06
N LEU A 151 -6.80 -3.17 -7.06
CA LEU A 151 -5.68 -3.01 -6.13
C LEU A 151 -6.12 -3.33 -4.71
N VAL A 152 -5.38 -4.22 -4.07
CA VAL A 152 -5.48 -4.50 -2.64
C VAL A 152 -4.43 -3.68 -1.92
N PHE A 153 -4.84 -2.93 -0.90
CA PHE A 153 -3.98 -2.05 -0.13
C PHE A 153 -3.70 -2.61 1.26
N ALA A 154 -2.42 -2.72 1.59
CA ALA A 154 -1.89 -3.09 2.90
C ALA A 154 -0.75 -2.15 3.31
N GLY A 155 -0.38 -2.12 4.58
CA GLY A 155 0.75 -1.32 5.08
C GLY A 155 0.34 -0.17 5.99
N VAL A 156 1.17 0.86 6.08
CA VAL A 156 1.04 1.98 7.04
C VAL A 156 1.31 3.34 6.39
N GLN A 157 0.78 4.46 6.92
CA GLN A 157 -0.32 4.55 7.91
C GLN A 157 -1.64 4.46 7.19
N THR A 158 -2.61 3.76 7.73
CA THR A 158 -3.93 3.58 7.08
C THR A 158 -4.52 4.91 6.63
N ASN A 159 -4.56 5.91 7.51
CA ASN A 159 -5.17 7.23 7.27
C ASN A 159 -4.25 8.23 6.55
N VAL A 160 -3.05 7.84 6.17
CA VAL A 160 -2.10 8.73 5.47
C VAL A 160 -1.71 8.11 4.13
N CYS A 161 -0.61 7.35 4.10
CA CYS A 161 -0.06 6.85 2.83
C CYS A 161 -0.97 5.80 2.16
N VAL A 162 -1.59 4.92 2.95
CA VAL A 162 -2.50 3.89 2.42
C VAL A 162 -3.76 4.57 1.85
N GLU A 163 -4.45 5.42 2.63
CA GLU A 163 -5.67 6.09 2.17
C GLU A 163 -5.42 7.04 1.01
N THR A 164 -4.33 7.85 1.06
CA THR A 164 -4.00 8.76 -0.04
C THR A 164 -3.75 7.99 -1.33
N SER A 165 -2.97 6.91 -1.28
CA SER A 165 -2.73 6.06 -2.45
C SER A 165 -4.00 5.37 -2.95
N LEU A 166 -4.87 4.91 -2.05
CA LEU A 166 -6.14 4.28 -2.39
C LEU A 166 -7.08 5.26 -3.12
N ARG A 167 -7.19 6.49 -2.64
CA ARG A 167 -8.02 7.54 -3.28
C ARG A 167 -7.50 7.92 -4.66
N ASP A 168 -6.20 8.03 -4.83
CA ASP A 168 -5.60 8.30 -6.13
C ASP A 168 -5.80 7.13 -7.09
N ALA A 169 -5.62 5.88 -6.63
CA ALA A 169 -5.91 4.70 -7.42
C ALA A 169 -7.36 4.67 -7.90
N TYR A 170 -8.30 4.96 -7.01
CA TYR A 170 -9.72 5.06 -7.36
C TYR A 170 -9.96 6.13 -8.43
N SER A 171 -9.36 7.31 -8.26
CA SER A 171 -9.46 8.42 -9.22
C SER A 171 -8.80 8.10 -10.57
N LEU A 172 -7.80 7.22 -10.58
CA LEU A 172 -7.15 6.70 -11.79
C LEU A 172 -7.93 5.56 -12.47
N GLY A 173 -9.08 5.14 -11.91
CA GLY A 173 -10.00 4.15 -12.47
C GLY A 173 -9.77 2.71 -12.00
N PHE A 174 -8.93 2.46 -11.00
CA PHE A 174 -8.79 1.14 -10.39
C PHE A 174 -9.93 0.85 -9.41
N HIS A 175 -10.39 -0.40 -9.35
CA HIS A 175 -11.12 -0.89 -8.18
C HIS A 175 -10.17 -1.00 -6.99
N VAL A 176 -10.63 -0.63 -5.81
CA VAL A 176 -9.79 -0.60 -4.61
C VAL A 176 -10.37 -1.45 -3.49
N VAL A 177 -9.51 -2.17 -2.79
CA VAL A 177 -9.84 -3.01 -1.64
C VAL A 177 -8.85 -2.70 -0.53
N ALA A 178 -9.33 -2.30 0.64
CA ALA A 178 -8.49 -2.17 1.82
C ALA A 178 -8.44 -3.50 2.59
N ALA A 179 -7.24 -4.02 2.82
CA ALA A 179 -7.02 -5.18 3.68
C ALA A 179 -6.96 -4.72 5.15
N ALA A 180 -8.10 -4.79 5.84
CA ALA A 180 -8.32 -4.12 7.11
C ALA A 180 -7.33 -4.52 8.21
N ASP A 181 -7.06 -5.81 8.36
CA ASP A 181 -6.14 -6.37 9.36
C ASP A 181 -4.67 -6.40 8.89
N CYS A 182 -4.44 -6.03 7.62
CA CYS A 182 -3.12 -5.85 7.02
C CYS A 182 -2.72 -4.37 6.90
N ALA A 183 -3.45 -3.46 7.56
CA ALA A 183 -3.12 -2.04 7.62
C ALA A 183 -3.28 -1.52 9.05
N ALA A 184 -2.51 -0.50 9.43
CA ALA A 184 -2.61 0.11 10.75
C ALA A 184 -2.32 1.61 10.73
N SER A 185 -2.79 2.27 11.77
CA SER A 185 -2.45 3.65 12.08
C SER A 185 -2.03 3.77 13.55
N HIS A 186 -1.61 4.97 13.98
CA HIS A 186 -1.19 5.22 15.36
C HIS A 186 -2.32 5.08 16.38
N THR A 187 -3.56 5.23 15.94
CA THR A 187 -4.74 5.00 16.78
C THR A 187 -5.80 4.21 16.00
N ALA A 188 -6.58 3.42 16.73
CA ALA A 188 -7.70 2.69 16.16
C ALA A 188 -8.74 3.63 15.54
N GLU A 189 -8.96 4.81 16.12
CA GLU A 189 -9.90 5.80 15.62
C GLU A 189 -9.55 6.26 14.19
N LEU A 190 -8.29 6.61 13.94
CA LEU A 190 -7.81 7.04 12.63
C LEU A 190 -7.90 5.90 11.59
N HIS A 191 -7.57 4.68 12.00
CA HIS A 191 -7.71 3.49 11.17
C HIS A 191 -9.17 3.26 10.78
N GLU A 192 -10.07 3.20 11.76
CA GLU A 192 -11.50 2.96 11.54
C GLU A 192 -12.18 4.08 10.71
N ALA A 193 -11.77 5.33 10.90
CA ALA A 193 -12.28 6.44 10.11
C ALA A 193 -11.98 6.24 8.61
N THR A 194 -10.76 5.82 8.29
CA THR A 194 -10.38 5.47 6.90
C THR A 194 -11.21 4.32 6.37
N LEU A 195 -11.33 3.21 7.11
CA LEU A 195 -12.10 2.06 6.66
C LEU A 195 -13.57 2.40 6.42
N LYS A 196 -14.16 3.26 7.25
CA LYS A 196 -15.53 3.80 7.04
C LYS A 196 -15.63 4.59 5.74
N ASN A 197 -14.68 5.49 5.47
CA ASN A 197 -14.64 6.25 4.22
C ASN A 197 -14.51 5.35 3.00
N VAL A 198 -13.65 4.33 3.07
CA VAL A 198 -13.49 3.37 1.97
C VAL A 198 -14.80 2.64 1.68
N ARG A 199 -15.46 2.08 2.70
CA ARG A 199 -16.75 1.40 2.54
C ARG A 199 -17.85 2.31 2.02
N PHE A 200 -17.82 3.58 2.43
CA PHE A 200 -18.88 4.52 2.06
C PHE A 200 -18.84 4.91 0.58
N LEU A 201 -17.64 5.08 -0.01
CA LEU A 201 -17.55 5.69 -1.33
C LEU A 201 -16.57 5.02 -2.29
N PHE A 202 -15.44 4.47 -1.81
CA PHE A 202 -14.35 4.13 -2.71
C PHE A 202 -14.33 2.65 -3.13
N GLY A 203 -14.56 1.73 -2.20
CA GLY A 203 -14.42 0.30 -2.52
C GLY A 203 -14.73 -0.63 -1.36
N ASP A 204 -14.12 -1.80 -1.39
CA ASP A 204 -14.37 -2.85 -0.41
C ASP A 204 -13.35 -2.78 0.74
N VAL A 205 -13.78 -3.27 1.90
CA VAL A 205 -12.93 -3.46 3.08
C VAL A 205 -13.10 -4.89 3.55
N LEU A 206 -12.04 -5.67 3.45
CA LEU A 206 -11.99 -7.09 3.78
C LEU A 206 -10.79 -7.38 4.68
N SER A 207 -10.83 -8.47 5.42
CA SER A 207 -9.64 -9.02 6.07
C SER A 207 -8.71 -9.68 5.06
N GLY A 208 -7.42 -9.77 5.39
CA GLY A 208 -6.45 -10.52 4.58
C GLY A 208 -6.86 -11.96 4.35
N ARG A 209 -7.52 -12.59 5.36
CA ARG A 209 -8.07 -13.94 5.24
C ARG A 209 -9.21 -14.06 4.23
N GLU A 210 -10.14 -13.10 4.22
CA GLU A 210 -11.23 -13.07 3.23
C GLU A 210 -10.71 -12.86 1.83
N ILE A 211 -9.71 -11.99 1.65
CA ILE A 211 -9.04 -11.77 0.38
C ILE A 211 -8.32 -13.04 -0.09
N ALA A 212 -7.52 -13.65 0.77
CA ALA A 212 -6.78 -14.88 0.47
C ALA A 212 -7.70 -16.04 0.08
N ALA A 213 -8.90 -16.14 0.67
CA ALA A 213 -9.89 -17.16 0.32
C ALA A 213 -10.42 -17.03 -1.13
N LEU A 214 -10.32 -15.84 -1.73
CA LEU A 214 -10.67 -15.57 -3.12
C LEU A 214 -9.49 -15.77 -4.10
N TRP A 215 -8.32 -16.11 -3.58
CA TRP A 215 -7.10 -16.35 -4.36
C TRP A 215 -6.69 -17.84 -4.28
N PRO A 216 -7.28 -18.71 -5.07
CA PRO A 216 -6.87 -20.13 -5.08
C PRO A 216 -5.42 -20.24 -5.57
N ALA A 217 -4.65 -21.10 -4.89
CA ALA A 217 -3.30 -21.41 -5.34
C ALA A 217 -3.35 -21.96 -6.78
N ARG A 218 -2.40 -21.55 -7.62
CA ARG A 218 -2.25 -22.18 -8.94
C ARG A 218 -1.74 -23.61 -8.74
N ALA A 219 -2.41 -24.53 -9.40
CA ALA A 219 -1.99 -25.93 -9.50
C ALA A 219 -0.66 -26.07 -10.24
#